data_18b176c76aff99fd20d3ecd6a5ef91af
#
_entry.id   18b176c76aff99fd20d3ecd6a5ef91af
#
_cell.length_a   1.000
_cell.length_b   1.000
_cell.length_c   1.000
_cell.angle_alpha   90.00
_cell.angle_beta   90.00
_cell.angle_gamma   90.00
#
_symmetry.space_group_name_H-M   'P 1'
#
loop_
_entity.id
_entity.type
_entity.pdbx_description
1 polymer ?
#
loop_
_entity_poly.entity_id
_entity_poly.type
_entity_poly.pdbx_seq_one_letter_code
_entity_poly.pdbx_strand_id
1 'polypeptide(L)'
;MSYTALYRKWRPTSFEEVRGQDHIVKTLKNQINSGRIGHAYLFCGTRGTGKTSIAKIFARAVNCEHPVDGSPCGECSMCRQIAEGASLNVVEIDAASNNGVENIRDIREQVQYPPTDGRYRVYIIDEVHMLSIGAFNALLKTLEEPPSYVIFILATTEVHKIPITILSRCQRYDFKRISIDTIAGRLAELTQAEQIAVDDRALRYVARAADGSMRDALSLLDQCVAFHFGEKLTYDNVLEVLGAVDNRVFSKLFQAVLASDTKACIREIEEMIIQGRDLSQLVNDFVWYMRNLLIAKTTDEPGDMLDMSEENLAVLKEEAAGVDTETLMRYIRIFSELSGQLRYASQKRILVEIAFIKLTTPSMEQNLDSILQRITLLEQKMQEMPDNLQKLASLAPAAGQAASSKTAVVETPPEPKTVSLPPAQYEDLMLMRKEWGRIASLSQLVGSIRISLPKTSVEPAGEGCLCIVCTDENTFGIINREPELKNLQEVVQEKYKKTLQFKVRLESSAVPQRTVYVSDEDLKNAIHTDVIVEEDDSV
;
A
#
# COMPACT_ATOMS: atom_id res chain seq x y z
N MET A 1 -3.66 10.23 43.05
CA MET A 1 -3.93 9.02 42.24
C MET A 1 -3.04 9.08 41.01
N SER A 2 -2.37 7.99 40.65
CA SER A 2 -1.60 7.96 39.42
C SER A 2 -2.56 8.00 38.22
N TYR A 3 -2.28 8.86 37.23
CA TYR A 3 -3.05 8.94 36.00
C TYR A 3 -3.04 7.59 35.27
N THR A 4 -4.20 7.14 34.83
CA THR A 4 -4.35 5.90 34.04
C THR A 4 -4.94 6.27 32.68
N ALA A 5 -4.25 5.95 31.60
CA ALA A 5 -4.68 6.25 30.24
C ALA A 5 -6.08 5.70 29.93
N LEU A 6 -6.89 6.45 29.18
CA LEU A 6 -8.30 6.15 28.91
C LEU A 6 -8.49 4.75 28.32
N TYR A 7 -7.61 4.29 27.42
CA TYR A 7 -7.70 2.96 26.80
C TYR A 7 -7.48 1.81 27.78
N ARG A 8 -6.84 2.06 28.96
CA ARG A 8 -6.69 1.09 30.05
C ARG A 8 -7.87 1.16 31.02
N LYS A 9 -8.24 2.38 31.42
CA LYS A 9 -9.33 2.63 32.38
C LYS A 9 -10.66 2.09 31.86
N TRP A 10 -10.96 2.31 30.55
CA TRP A 10 -12.19 1.93 29.90
C TRP A 10 -12.10 0.66 29.06
N ARG A 11 -11.16 -0.22 29.39
CA ARG A 11 -11.08 -1.54 28.75
C ARG A 11 -12.31 -2.36 29.15
N PRO A 12 -13.09 -2.91 28.17
CA PRO A 12 -14.30 -3.66 28.48
C PRO A 12 -14.00 -4.87 29.40
N THR A 13 -14.85 -5.03 30.39
CA THR A 13 -14.76 -6.08 31.44
C THR A 13 -15.86 -7.12 31.30
N SER A 14 -16.93 -6.83 30.57
CA SER A 14 -18.03 -7.73 30.25
C SER A 14 -18.37 -7.70 28.75
N PHE A 15 -19.12 -8.68 28.27
CA PHE A 15 -19.52 -8.73 26.87
C PHE A 15 -20.46 -7.60 26.48
N GLU A 16 -21.23 -7.05 27.41
CA GLU A 16 -22.16 -5.93 27.21
C GLU A 16 -21.46 -4.62 26.91
N GLU A 17 -20.22 -4.47 27.39
CA GLU A 17 -19.39 -3.28 27.15
C GLU A 17 -18.67 -3.33 25.80
N VAL A 18 -18.64 -4.49 25.15
CA VAL A 18 -18.00 -4.62 23.84
C VAL A 18 -18.86 -3.95 22.78
N ARG A 19 -18.24 -3.12 21.94
CA ARG A 19 -18.92 -2.42 20.84
C ARG A 19 -18.42 -2.89 19.49
N GLY A 20 -19.32 -3.04 18.52
CA GLY A 20 -19.02 -3.33 17.10
C GLY A 20 -18.61 -4.77 16.78
N GLN A 21 -18.70 -5.72 17.74
CA GLN A 21 -18.39 -7.14 17.54
C GLN A 21 -19.55 -8.06 17.95
N ASP A 22 -20.79 -7.63 17.76
CA ASP A 22 -22.00 -8.32 18.26
C ASP A 22 -22.11 -9.77 17.81
N HIS A 23 -21.70 -10.06 16.57
CA HIS A 23 -21.71 -11.42 15.99
C HIS A 23 -20.77 -12.37 16.75
N ILE A 24 -19.60 -11.90 17.19
CA ILE A 24 -18.63 -12.69 17.96
C ILE A 24 -19.15 -12.88 19.39
N VAL A 25 -19.56 -11.79 20.02
CA VAL A 25 -20.12 -11.79 21.38
C VAL A 25 -21.29 -12.76 21.49
N LYS A 26 -22.25 -12.69 20.55
CA LYS A 26 -23.41 -13.58 20.50
C LYS A 26 -23.00 -15.06 20.40
N THR A 27 -22.02 -15.35 19.55
CA THR A 27 -21.55 -16.73 19.34
C THR A 27 -20.86 -17.27 20.60
N LEU A 28 -19.97 -16.48 21.23
CA LEU A 28 -19.26 -16.89 22.44
C LEU A 28 -20.23 -17.07 23.63
N LYS A 29 -21.20 -16.17 23.82
CA LYS A 29 -22.24 -16.32 24.83
C LYS A 29 -23.05 -17.60 24.65
N ASN A 30 -23.46 -17.91 23.41
CA ASN A 30 -24.17 -19.14 23.11
C ASN A 30 -23.36 -20.41 23.41
N GLN A 31 -22.06 -20.40 23.14
CA GLN A 31 -21.18 -21.52 23.48
C GLN A 31 -21.07 -21.73 25.01
N ILE A 32 -20.95 -20.65 25.77
CA ILE A 32 -20.90 -20.71 27.24
C ILE A 32 -22.25 -21.25 27.77
N ASN A 33 -23.36 -20.70 27.34
CA ASN A 33 -24.70 -21.09 27.81
C ASN A 33 -25.06 -22.55 27.44
N SER A 34 -24.58 -23.02 26.26
CA SER A 34 -24.83 -24.41 25.83
C SER A 34 -23.79 -25.41 26.38
N GLY A 35 -22.74 -24.95 27.05
CA GLY A 35 -21.63 -25.81 27.51
C GLY A 35 -20.78 -26.39 26.37
N ARG A 36 -20.91 -25.86 25.13
CA ARG A 36 -20.18 -26.33 23.95
C ARG A 36 -18.92 -25.47 23.73
N ILE A 37 -18.03 -25.50 24.68
CA ILE A 37 -16.80 -24.72 24.64
C ILE A 37 -15.74 -25.49 23.85
N GLY A 38 -15.17 -24.84 22.82
CA GLY A 38 -14.06 -25.40 22.03
C GLY A 38 -12.73 -25.32 22.78
N HIS A 39 -11.76 -26.11 22.35
CA HIS A 39 -10.42 -26.11 22.95
C HIS A 39 -9.48 -25.06 22.34
N ALA A 40 -9.73 -24.55 21.13
CA ALA A 40 -8.88 -23.59 20.45
C ALA A 40 -9.67 -22.57 19.63
N TYR A 41 -9.38 -21.31 19.88
CA TYR A 41 -9.99 -20.15 19.24
C TYR A 41 -8.91 -19.33 18.54
N LEU A 42 -9.21 -18.83 17.34
CA LEU A 42 -8.33 -17.93 16.61
C LEU A 42 -9.07 -16.62 16.33
N PHE A 43 -8.65 -15.55 16.99
CA PHE A 43 -9.19 -14.20 16.84
C PHE A 43 -8.37 -13.40 15.84
N CYS A 44 -8.96 -13.12 14.68
CA CYS A 44 -8.32 -12.47 13.53
C CYS A 44 -8.89 -11.06 13.34
N GLY A 45 -8.06 -10.09 12.98
CA GLY A 45 -8.51 -8.74 12.63
C GLY A 45 -7.49 -7.67 12.95
N THR A 46 -7.76 -6.43 12.48
CA THR A 46 -6.84 -5.31 12.67
C THR A 46 -6.59 -5.00 14.15
N ARG A 47 -5.50 -4.26 14.41
CA ARG A 47 -5.14 -3.84 15.77
C ARG A 47 -6.28 -3.00 16.39
N GLY A 48 -6.46 -3.10 17.71
CA GLY A 48 -7.40 -2.24 18.46
C GLY A 48 -8.89 -2.56 18.31
N THR A 49 -9.27 -3.65 17.61
CA THR A 49 -10.67 -4.08 17.41
C THR A 49 -11.26 -4.89 18.58
N GLY A 50 -10.48 -5.14 19.64
CA GLY A 50 -10.97 -5.79 20.87
C GLY A 50 -10.61 -7.26 21.03
N LYS A 51 -9.77 -7.86 20.17
CA LYS A 51 -9.36 -9.29 20.24
C LYS A 51 -8.95 -9.73 21.63
N THR A 52 -7.92 -9.11 22.18
CA THR A 52 -7.36 -9.44 23.50
C THR A 52 -8.34 -9.14 24.64
N SER A 53 -9.20 -8.10 24.49
CA SER A 53 -10.22 -7.78 25.49
C SER A 53 -11.30 -8.85 25.53
N ILE A 54 -11.82 -9.27 24.37
CA ILE A 54 -12.82 -10.37 24.30
C ILE A 54 -12.20 -11.69 24.77
N ALA A 55 -10.93 -11.97 24.44
CA ALA A 55 -10.23 -13.13 24.96
C ALA A 55 -10.21 -13.19 26.50
N LYS A 56 -9.91 -12.05 27.14
CA LYS A 56 -9.94 -11.93 28.61
C LYS A 56 -11.34 -12.08 29.20
N ILE A 57 -12.34 -11.47 28.58
CA ILE A 57 -13.74 -11.59 29.00
C ILE A 57 -14.19 -13.06 28.88
N PHE A 58 -13.87 -13.71 27.75
CA PHE A 58 -14.20 -15.11 27.54
C PHE A 58 -13.51 -16.03 28.56
N ALA A 59 -12.21 -15.82 28.82
CA ALA A 59 -11.45 -16.58 29.83
C ALA A 59 -12.06 -16.44 31.24
N ARG A 60 -12.56 -15.25 31.58
CA ARG A 60 -13.31 -15.01 32.85
C ARG A 60 -14.66 -15.69 32.84
N ALA A 61 -15.38 -15.63 31.74
CA ALA A 61 -16.74 -16.16 31.63
C ALA A 61 -16.77 -17.69 31.76
N VAL A 62 -15.81 -18.40 31.12
CA VAL A 62 -15.71 -19.87 31.19
C VAL A 62 -15.30 -20.37 32.59
N ASN A 63 -14.62 -19.53 33.38
CA ASN A 63 -14.21 -19.83 34.76
C ASN A 63 -15.12 -19.20 35.83
N CYS A 64 -16.14 -18.43 35.39
CA CYS A 64 -17.06 -17.77 36.33
C CYS A 64 -17.93 -18.80 37.06
N GLU A 65 -18.08 -18.62 38.37
CA GLU A 65 -18.93 -19.50 39.22
C GLU A 65 -20.42 -19.27 38.89
N HIS A 66 -20.81 -18.04 38.58
CA HIS A 66 -22.19 -17.62 38.31
C HIS A 66 -22.28 -16.74 37.08
N PRO A 67 -22.08 -17.30 35.86
CA PRO A 67 -22.19 -16.50 34.65
C PRO A 67 -23.64 -16.04 34.42
N VAL A 68 -23.80 -14.77 34.06
CA VAL A 68 -25.12 -14.19 33.75
C VAL A 68 -25.23 -14.04 32.24
N ASP A 69 -26.14 -14.75 31.62
CA ASP A 69 -26.31 -14.78 30.15
C ASP A 69 -25.00 -14.99 29.38
N GLY A 70 -24.15 -15.90 29.88
CA GLY A 70 -22.84 -16.18 29.29
C GLY A 70 -21.76 -15.12 29.55
N SER A 71 -22.08 -14.05 30.26
CA SER A 71 -21.14 -13.00 30.68
C SER A 71 -20.56 -13.29 32.07
N PRO A 72 -19.32 -12.88 32.36
CA PRO A 72 -18.76 -13.04 33.68
C PRO A 72 -19.48 -12.13 34.70
N CYS A 73 -19.79 -12.67 35.91
CA CYS A 73 -20.50 -11.86 36.93
C CYS A 73 -19.68 -10.69 37.49
N GLY A 74 -18.34 -10.73 37.39
CA GLY A 74 -17.44 -9.68 37.87
C GLY A 74 -17.15 -9.73 39.39
N GLU A 75 -17.96 -10.45 40.19
CA GLU A 75 -17.94 -10.39 41.67
C GLU A 75 -17.43 -11.65 42.33
N CYS A 76 -17.51 -12.82 41.70
CA CYS A 76 -17.04 -14.08 42.30
C CYS A 76 -15.52 -14.10 42.47
N SER A 77 -15.03 -15.05 43.25
CA SER A 77 -13.60 -15.14 43.55
C SER A 77 -12.73 -15.24 42.29
N MET A 78 -13.17 -16.10 41.36
CA MET A 78 -12.48 -16.31 40.08
C MET A 78 -12.47 -15.04 39.21
N CYS A 79 -13.59 -14.33 39.13
CA CYS A 79 -13.66 -13.11 38.34
C CYS A 79 -12.72 -12.00 38.86
N ARG A 80 -12.59 -11.87 40.19
CA ARG A 80 -11.68 -10.90 40.83
C ARG A 80 -10.21 -11.29 40.61
N GLN A 81 -9.84 -12.53 40.89
CA GLN A 81 -8.48 -13.03 40.68
C GLN A 81 -7.99 -12.86 39.25
N ILE A 82 -8.86 -13.20 38.24
CA ILE A 82 -8.50 -13.04 36.83
C ILE A 82 -8.41 -11.57 36.46
N ALA A 83 -9.27 -10.69 37.00
CA ALA A 83 -9.23 -9.25 36.72
C ALA A 83 -7.96 -8.60 37.26
N GLU A 84 -7.48 -9.04 38.45
CA GLU A 84 -6.26 -8.57 39.10
C GLU A 84 -4.98 -9.17 38.51
N GLY A 85 -5.13 -10.16 37.59
CA GLY A 85 -3.99 -10.89 37.02
C GLY A 85 -3.29 -11.84 37.99
N ALA A 86 -3.95 -12.17 39.11
CA ALA A 86 -3.44 -13.07 40.13
C ALA A 86 -3.74 -14.55 39.87
N SER A 87 -4.62 -14.86 38.93
CA SER A 87 -5.02 -16.22 38.60
C SER A 87 -3.96 -16.95 37.78
N LEU A 88 -3.51 -18.11 38.28
CA LEU A 88 -2.62 -19.02 37.56
C LEU A 88 -3.33 -19.78 36.41
N ASN A 89 -4.66 -19.72 36.35
CA ASN A 89 -5.44 -20.42 35.36
C ASN A 89 -5.62 -19.66 34.05
N VAL A 90 -5.33 -18.35 34.01
CA VAL A 90 -5.39 -17.53 32.79
C VAL A 90 -4.00 -16.94 32.54
N VAL A 91 -3.31 -17.51 31.58
CA VAL A 91 -1.96 -17.12 31.20
C VAL A 91 -2.01 -16.30 29.93
N GLU A 92 -1.56 -15.06 30.01
CA GLU A 92 -1.46 -14.15 28.85
C GLU A 92 0.00 -14.06 28.40
N ILE A 93 0.25 -14.30 27.13
CA ILE A 93 1.57 -14.31 26.51
C ILE A 93 1.53 -13.41 25.28
N ASP A 94 2.40 -12.45 25.23
CA ASP A 94 2.68 -11.67 24.03
C ASP A 94 3.75 -12.38 23.21
N ALA A 95 3.38 -12.90 22.04
CA ALA A 95 4.30 -13.60 21.16
C ALA A 95 5.38 -12.68 20.55
N ALA A 96 5.18 -11.36 20.54
CA ALA A 96 6.23 -10.42 20.12
C ALA A 96 7.44 -10.44 21.06
N SER A 97 7.18 -10.57 22.36
CA SER A 97 8.21 -10.67 23.41
C SER A 97 8.65 -12.11 23.68
N ASN A 98 7.79 -13.11 23.39
CA ASN A 98 7.98 -14.53 23.75
C ASN A 98 7.81 -15.45 22.54
N ASN A 99 8.62 -15.24 21.49
CA ASN A 99 8.52 -15.95 20.20
C ASN A 99 9.29 -17.28 20.14
N GLY A 100 10.06 -17.60 21.18
CA GLY A 100 10.95 -18.75 21.23
C GLY A 100 10.23 -20.08 21.40
N VAL A 101 10.88 -21.15 20.94
CA VAL A 101 10.40 -22.55 21.11
C VAL A 101 10.33 -22.93 22.58
N GLU A 102 11.26 -22.45 23.41
CA GLU A 102 11.34 -22.77 24.86
C GLU A 102 10.09 -22.26 25.58
N ASN A 103 9.65 -21.04 25.34
CA ASN A 103 8.43 -20.49 25.96
C ASN A 103 7.19 -21.36 25.69
N ILE A 104 7.09 -21.89 24.47
CA ILE A 104 5.98 -22.79 24.10
C ILE A 104 6.15 -24.19 24.68
N ARG A 105 7.38 -24.66 24.88
CA ARG A 105 7.64 -25.92 25.59
C ARG A 105 7.23 -25.83 27.05
N ASP A 106 7.53 -24.72 27.71
CA ASP A 106 7.09 -24.47 29.09
C ASP A 106 5.56 -24.49 29.19
N ILE A 107 4.85 -23.89 28.24
CA ILE A 107 3.39 -23.97 28.17
C ILE A 107 2.94 -25.43 28.03
N ARG A 108 3.57 -26.21 27.13
CA ARG A 108 3.24 -27.61 26.92
C ARG A 108 3.43 -28.48 28.18
N GLU A 109 4.43 -28.19 29.00
CA GLU A 109 4.62 -28.85 30.28
C GLU A 109 3.55 -28.44 31.29
N GLN A 110 3.25 -27.14 31.35
CA GLN A 110 2.21 -26.63 32.26
C GLN A 110 0.80 -27.13 31.91
N VAL A 111 0.51 -27.35 30.61
CA VAL A 111 -0.77 -27.89 30.14
C VAL A 111 -1.10 -29.27 30.70
N GLN A 112 -0.10 -30.06 31.13
CA GLN A 112 -0.30 -31.38 31.68
C GLN A 112 -0.94 -31.34 33.09
N TYR A 113 -0.89 -30.21 33.77
CA TYR A 113 -1.44 -30.04 35.10
C TYR A 113 -2.83 -29.40 35.05
N PRO A 114 -3.84 -29.99 35.69
CA PRO A 114 -5.18 -29.41 35.75
C PRO A 114 -5.16 -28.07 36.52
N PRO A 115 -6.19 -27.22 36.31
CA PRO A 115 -6.31 -25.95 37.02
C PRO A 115 -6.45 -26.20 38.54
N THR A 116 -5.84 -25.33 39.34
CA THR A 116 -5.92 -25.41 40.79
C THR A 116 -7.30 -24.97 41.31
N ASP A 117 -7.81 -23.90 40.66
CA ASP A 117 -9.12 -23.31 40.92
C ASP A 117 -9.84 -23.10 39.60
N GLY A 118 -11.18 -23.06 39.57
CA GLY A 118 -11.98 -22.88 38.36
C GLY A 118 -12.12 -24.14 37.50
N ARG A 119 -12.63 -23.98 36.29
CA ARG A 119 -12.96 -25.09 35.38
C ARG A 119 -11.93 -25.32 34.30
N TYR A 120 -11.37 -24.22 33.77
CA TYR A 120 -10.51 -24.24 32.59
C TYR A 120 -9.20 -23.50 32.83
N ARG A 121 -8.14 -24.04 32.27
CA ARG A 121 -6.84 -23.36 32.13
C ARG A 121 -6.80 -22.71 30.75
N VAL A 122 -6.71 -21.39 30.69
CA VAL A 122 -6.84 -20.61 29.46
C VAL A 122 -5.51 -19.97 29.12
N TYR A 123 -5.00 -20.24 27.93
CA TYR A 123 -3.80 -19.61 27.39
C TYR A 123 -4.19 -18.61 26.30
N ILE A 124 -3.94 -17.34 26.55
CA ILE A 124 -4.14 -16.26 25.59
C ILE A 124 -2.79 -15.90 24.98
N ILE A 125 -2.61 -16.18 23.69
CA ILE A 125 -1.38 -15.87 22.96
C ILE A 125 -1.70 -14.73 22.01
N ASP A 126 -1.25 -13.52 22.36
CA ASP A 126 -1.45 -12.33 21.52
C ASP A 126 -0.35 -12.21 20.47
N GLU A 127 -0.67 -11.63 19.32
CA GLU A 127 0.16 -11.49 18.11
C GLU A 127 0.86 -12.82 17.73
N VAL A 128 0.09 -13.90 17.75
CA VAL A 128 0.60 -15.27 17.55
C VAL A 128 1.40 -15.46 16.25
N HIS A 129 1.19 -14.63 15.24
CA HIS A 129 1.97 -14.64 13.99
C HIS A 129 3.47 -14.31 14.18
N MET A 130 3.85 -13.79 15.35
CA MET A 130 5.25 -13.51 15.69
C MET A 130 5.99 -14.74 16.19
N LEU A 131 5.30 -15.85 16.46
CA LEU A 131 5.93 -17.10 16.89
C LEU A 131 6.84 -17.66 15.79
N SER A 132 7.97 -18.24 16.20
CA SER A 132 8.84 -18.97 15.28
C SER A 132 8.14 -20.24 14.74
N ILE A 133 8.58 -20.74 13.58
CA ILE A 133 8.06 -21.99 13.00
C ILE A 133 8.21 -23.16 13.98
N GLY A 134 9.32 -23.21 14.71
CA GLY A 134 9.55 -24.23 15.74
C GLY A 134 8.57 -24.13 16.91
N ALA A 135 8.18 -22.90 17.30
CA ALA A 135 7.19 -22.67 18.34
C ALA A 135 5.78 -23.11 17.89
N PHE A 136 5.39 -22.80 16.65
CA PHE A 136 4.14 -23.34 16.08
C PHE A 136 4.12 -24.87 16.08
N ASN A 137 5.19 -25.51 15.65
CA ASN A 137 5.28 -26.98 15.64
C ASN A 137 5.20 -27.57 17.05
N ALA A 138 5.77 -26.93 18.07
CA ALA A 138 5.66 -27.36 19.46
C ALA A 138 4.21 -27.28 19.99
N LEU A 139 3.43 -26.29 19.52
CA LEU A 139 2.03 -26.09 19.91
C LEU A 139 1.08 -27.10 19.24
N LEU A 140 1.39 -27.57 18.00
CA LEU A 140 0.52 -28.45 17.21
C LEU A 140 0.07 -29.68 17.98
N LYS A 141 1.00 -30.37 18.67
CA LYS A 141 0.68 -31.60 19.40
C LYS A 141 -0.37 -31.38 20.48
N THR A 142 -0.30 -30.23 21.17
CA THR A 142 -1.28 -29.89 22.22
C THR A 142 -2.62 -29.43 21.64
N LEU A 143 -2.62 -28.84 20.45
CA LEU A 143 -3.85 -28.47 19.75
C LEU A 143 -4.57 -29.68 19.12
N GLU A 144 -3.84 -30.75 18.79
CA GLU A 144 -4.41 -32.01 18.28
C GLU A 144 -5.08 -32.82 19.36
N GLU A 145 -4.42 -32.96 20.51
CA GLU A 145 -4.90 -33.77 21.64
C GLU A 145 -4.90 -32.92 22.93
N PRO A 146 -5.79 -31.91 23.01
CA PRO A 146 -5.82 -31.02 24.17
C PRO A 146 -6.46 -31.73 25.38
N PRO A 147 -5.95 -31.54 26.61
CA PRO A 147 -6.68 -31.91 27.81
C PRO A 147 -8.03 -31.19 27.86
N SER A 148 -9.06 -31.85 28.37
CA SER A 148 -10.44 -31.34 28.39
C SER A 148 -10.64 -30.04 29.18
N TYR A 149 -9.69 -29.69 30.01
CA TYR A 149 -9.69 -28.48 30.83
C TYR A 149 -8.86 -27.34 30.24
N VAL A 150 -8.31 -27.49 29.03
CA VAL A 150 -7.44 -26.47 28.40
C VAL A 150 -8.13 -25.75 27.26
N ILE A 151 -8.00 -24.44 27.25
CA ILE A 151 -8.49 -23.59 26.16
C ILE A 151 -7.35 -22.71 25.68
N PHE A 152 -7.10 -22.74 24.35
CA PHE A 152 -6.19 -21.80 23.69
C PHE A 152 -6.98 -20.69 22.99
N ILE A 153 -6.57 -19.45 23.19
CA ILE A 153 -7.10 -18.29 22.47
C ILE A 153 -5.92 -17.60 21.80
N LEU A 154 -5.81 -17.80 20.49
CA LEU A 154 -4.76 -17.22 19.66
C LEU A 154 -5.30 -15.92 19.04
N ALA A 155 -4.62 -14.81 19.21
CA ALA A 155 -4.98 -13.54 18.60
C ALA A 155 -3.93 -13.10 17.59
N THR A 156 -4.35 -12.59 16.43
CA THR A 156 -3.45 -12.15 15.36
C THR A 156 -4.01 -10.98 14.57
N THR A 157 -3.13 -10.10 14.13
CA THR A 157 -3.42 -9.09 13.11
C THR A 157 -3.15 -9.60 11.69
N GLU A 158 -2.34 -10.66 11.53
CA GLU A 158 -1.86 -11.17 10.24
C GLU A 158 -2.16 -12.66 10.05
N VAL A 159 -3.38 -12.98 9.65
CA VAL A 159 -3.83 -14.37 9.46
C VAL A 159 -3.02 -15.13 8.43
N HIS A 160 -2.57 -14.45 7.36
CA HIS A 160 -1.82 -15.06 6.28
C HIS A 160 -0.44 -15.60 6.70
N LYS A 161 0.08 -15.17 7.85
CA LYS A 161 1.33 -15.69 8.43
C LYS A 161 1.13 -16.93 9.30
N ILE A 162 -0.11 -17.30 9.61
CA ILE A 162 -0.41 -18.48 10.44
C ILE A 162 -0.38 -19.74 9.58
N PRO A 163 0.36 -20.79 10.00
CA PRO A 163 0.38 -22.07 9.29
C PRO A 163 -1.01 -22.69 9.16
N ILE A 164 -1.31 -23.27 8.00
CA ILE A 164 -2.60 -23.92 7.71
C ILE A 164 -2.92 -25.05 8.71
N THR A 165 -1.89 -25.70 9.23
CA THR A 165 -2.00 -26.74 10.25
C THR A 165 -2.56 -26.24 11.58
N ILE A 166 -2.31 -24.99 11.96
CA ILE A 166 -2.92 -24.32 13.12
C ILE A 166 -4.34 -23.86 12.78
N LEU A 167 -4.52 -23.24 11.60
CA LEU A 167 -5.84 -22.75 11.16
C LEU A 167 -6.90 -23.85 11.15
N SER A 168 -6.55 -25.06 10.72
CA SER A 168 -7.48 -26.19 10.64
C SER A 168 -7.93 -26.74 12.01
N ARG A 169 -7.25 -26.39 13.10
CA ARG A 169 -7.52 -26.87 14.47
C ARG A 169 -8.17 -25.83 15.37
N CYS A 170 -8.30 -24.59 14.87
CA CYS A 170 -8.87 -23.48 15.64
C CYS A 170 -10.23 -23.06 15.09
N GLN A 171 -11.14 -22.69 15.98
CA GLN A 171 -12.35 -21.98 15.61
C GLN A 171 -12.00 -20.52 15.30
N ARG A 172 -12.16 -20.11 14.04
CA ARG A 172 -11.80 -18.78 13.58
C ARG A 172 -12.92 -17.78 13.82
N TYR A 173 -12.56 -16.60 14.33
CA TYR A 173 -13.41 -15.44 14.56
C TYR A 173 -12.80 -14.20 13.93
N ASP A 174 -13.50 -13.64 12.95
CA ASP A 174 -13.01 -12.47 12.21
C ASP A 174 -13.57 -11.18 12.81
N PHE A 175 -12.72 -10.42 13.47
CA PHE A 175 -13.02 -9.11 14.05
C PHE A 175 -13.08 -8.07 12.96
N LYS A 176 -14.19 -7.37 12.85
CA LYS A 176 -14.41 -6.31 11.89
C LYS A 176 -13.86 -4.98 12.40
N ARG A 177 -13.51 -4.09 11.50
CA ARG A 177 -13.29 -2.69 11.83
C ARG A 177 -14.57 -2.11 12.42
N ILE A 178 -14.44 -1.33 13.48
CA ILE A 178 -15.59 -0.71 14.14
C ILE A 178 -15.98 0.53 13.34
N SER A 179 -17.30 0.73 13.12
CA SER A 179 -17.77 1.90 12.36
C SER A 179 -17.48 3.20 13.10
N ILE A 180 -17.33 4.28 12.33
CA ILE A 180 -17.08 5.62 12.86
C ILE A 180 -18.17 6.02 13.87
N ASP A 181 -19.44 5.77 13.54
CA ASP A 181 -20.57 6.08 14.44
C ASP A 181 -20.50 5.32 15.76
N THR A 182 -20.15 4.02 15.72
CA THR A 182 -19.99 3.22 16.93
C THR A 182 -18.83 3.74 17.80
N ILE A 183 -17.71 4.09 17.19
CA ILE A 183 -16.57 4.66 17.92
C ILE A 183 -16.95 6.04 18.50
N ALA A 184 -17.51 6.95 17.68
CA ALA A 184 -17.89 8.29 18.13
C ALA A 184 -18.92 8.24 19.26
N GLY A 185 -19.95 7.37 19.15
CA GLY A 185 -20.92 7.15 20.20
C GLY A 185 -20.27 6.66 21.51
N ARG A 186 -19.31 5.72 21.41
CA ARG A 186 -18.58 5.26 22.60
C ARG A 186 -17.69 6.35 23.20
N LEU A 187 -17.00 7.13 22.38
CA LEU A 187 -16.22 8.27 22.85
C LEU A 187 -17.10 9.31 23.56
N ALA A 188 -18.32 9.58 23.05
CA ALA A 188 -19.27 10.49 23.69
C ALA A 188 -19.73 9.98 25.08
N GLU A 189 -20.04 8.68 25.20
CA GLU A 189 -20.36 8.06 26.49
C GLU A 189 -19.22 8.26 27.51
N LEU A 190 -17.97 8.06 27.06
CA LEU A 190 -16.80 8.13 27.93
C LEU A 190 -16.44 9.55 28.31
N THR A 191 -16.50 10.51 27.37
CA THR A 191 -16.24 11.94 27.67
C THR A 191 -17.26 12.50 28.64
N GLN A 192 -18.53 12.07 28.54
CA GLN A 192 -19.56 12.43 29.50
C GLN A 192 -19.26 11.85 30.90
N ALA A 193 -18.82 10.59 30.98
CA ALA A 193 -18.45 9.94 32.23
C ALA A 193 -17.22 10.59 32.90
N GLU A 194 -16.25 11.06 32.10
CA GLU A 194 -15.05 11.78 32.58
C GLU A 194 -15.26 13.29 32.76
N GLN A 195 -16.49 13.80 32.49
CA GLN A 195 -16.83 15.24 32.57
C GLN A 195 -15.97 16.11 31.64
N ILE A 196 -15.59 15.60 30.49
CA ILE A 196 -14.81 16.32 29.47
C ILE A 196 -15.79 16.95 28.47
N ALA A 197 -15.73 18.27 28.30
CA ALA A 197 -16.55 18.97 27.31
C ALA A 197 -15.92 18.82 25.91
N VAL A 198 -16.63 18.16 24.99
CA VAL A 198 -16.13 17.89 23.62
C VAL A 198 -17.24 18.15 22.61
N ASP A 199 -16.89 18.65 21.44
CA ASP A 199 -17.81 18.78 20.31
C ASP A 199 -18.00 17.45 19.57
N ASP A 200 -19.23 17.16 19.11
CA ASP A 200 -19.52 15.93 18.34
C ASP A 200 -18.66 15.81 17.07
N ARG A 201 -18.39 16.93 16.39
CA ARG A 201 -17.51 16.97 15.22
C ARG A 201 -16.06 16.54 15.58
N ALA A 202 -15.57 16.93 16.75
CA ALA A 202 -14.26 16.52 17.26
C ALA A 202 -14.21 15.01 17.50
N LEU A 203 -15.24 14.45 18.15
CA LEU A 203 -15.34 13.01 18.39
C LEU A 203 -15.42 12.18 17.10
N ARG A 204 -16.20 12.63 16.12
CA ARG A 204 -16.27 11.99 14.80
C ARG A 204 -14.93 12.02 14.07
N TYR A 205 -14.20 13.12 14.19
CA TYR A 205 -12.88 13.24 13.59
C TYR A 205 -11.87 12.27 14.24
N VAL A 206 -11.83 12.20 15.58
CA VAL A 206 -11.00 11.21 16.30
C VAL A 206 -11.36 9.79 15.91
N ALA A 207 -12.68 9.48 15.80
CA ALA A 207 -13.15 8.17 15.37
C ALA A 207 -12.70 7.81 13.95
N ARG A 208 -12.68 8.79 13.04
CA ARG A 208 -12.16 8.62 11.67
C ARG A 208 -10.66 8.38 11.66
N ALA A 209 -9.89 9.20 12.39
CA ALA A 209 -8.44 9.08 12.50
C ALA A 209 -7.99 7.72 13.07
N ALA A 210 -8.83 7.10 13.89
CA ALA A 210 -8.57 5.79 14.50
C ALA A 210 -8.76 4.59 13.55
N ASP A 211 -9.27 4.78 12.33
CA ASP A 211 -9.40 3.76 11.27
C ASP A 211 -10.02 2.43 11.77
N GLY A 212 -11.12 2.51 12.53
CA GLY A 212 -11.84 1.35 13.05
C GLY A 212 -11.24 0.69 14.30
N SER A 213 -10.23 1.32 14.92
CA SER A 213 -9.58 0.87 16.15
C SER A 213 -10.10 1.66 17.37
N MET A 214 -10.86 1.02 18.26
CA MET A 214 -11.32 1.66 19.50
C MET A 214 -10.14 2.04 20.42
N ARG A 215 -9.09 1.23 20.48
CA ARG A 215 -7.91 1.51 21.31
C ARG A 215 -7.18 2.77 20.84
N ASP A 216 -7.00 2.90 19.53
CA ASP A 216 -6.30 4.05 18.96
C ASP A 216 -7.18 5.31 19.08
N ALA A 217 -8.51 5.19 18.92
CA ALA A 217 -9.46 6.29 19.18
C ALA A 217 -9.35 6.83 20.61
N LEU A 218 -9.31 5.95 21.60
CA LEU A 218 -9.14 6.34 23.00
C LEU A 218 -7.76 6.96 23.28
N SER A 219 -6.72 6.46 22.62
CA SER A 219 -5.37 7.02 22.76
C SER A 219 -5.26 8.42 22.14
N LEU A 220 -5.87 8.62 20.96
CA LEU A 220 -5.94 9.92 20.29
C LEU A 220 -6.75 10.93 21.10
N LEU A 221 -7.91 10.51 21.64
CA LEU A 221 -8.71 11.35 22.51
C LEU A 221 -7.93 11.77 23.75
N ASP A 222 -7.24 10.82 24.39
CA ASP A 222 -6.41 11.05 25.57
C ASP A 222 -5.30 12.08 25.30
N GLN A 223 -4.67 11.98 24.13
CA GLN A 223 -3.66 12.94 23.68
C GLN A 223 -4.25 14.34 23.49
N CYS A 224 -5.43 14.45 22.85
CA CYS A 224 -6.11 15.73 22.66
C CYS A 224 -6.53 16.39 23.98
N VAL A 225 -7.07 15.59 24.90
CA VAL A 225 -7.46 16.05 26.25
C VAL A 225 -6.25 16.50 27.06
N ALA A 226 -5.14 15.80 26.97
CA ALA A 226 -3.91 16.17 27.67
C ALA A 226 -3.30 17.48 27.17
N PHE A 227 -3.40 17.73 25.86
CA PHE A 227 -2.87 18.96 25.24
C PHE A 227 -3.73 20.19 25.60
N HIS A 228 -5.07 20.07 25.55
CA HIS A 228 -6.03 21.12 25.88
C HIS A 228 -6.69 20.87 27.24
N PHE A 229 -5.85 20.66 28.26
CA PHE A 229 -6.35 20.30 29.59
C PHE A 229 -7.20 21.42 30.21
N GLY A 230 -8.43 21.07 30.57
CA GLY A 230 -9.38 22.01 31.21
C GLY A 230 -10.16 22.91 30.25
N GLU A 231 -9.93 22.82 28.96
CA GLU A 231 -10.65 23.52 27.92
C GLU A 231 -11.69 22.62 27.24
N LYS A 232 -12.69 23.25 26.59
CA LYS A 232 -13.60 22.50 25.72
C LYS A 232 -12.85 22.03 24.46
N LEU A 233 -12.86 20.75 24.20
CA LEU A 233 -12.21 20.18 23.03
C LEU A 233 -13.05 20.44 21.77
N THR A 234 -12.63 21.41 20.98
CA THR A 234 -13.27 21.79 19.71
C THR A 234 -12.67 20.95 18.54
N TYR A 235 -13.33 21.00 17.39
CA TYR A 235 -12.81 20.38 16.17
C TYR A 235 -11.43 20.93 15.79
N ASP A 236 -11.21 22.23 15.89
CA ASP A 236 -9.94 22.89 15.56
C ASP A 236 -8.81 22.45 16.51
N ASN A 237 -9.10 22.31 17.80
CA ASN A 237 -8.14 21.80 18.79
C ASN A 237 -7.69 20.36 18.46
N VAL A 238 -8.61 19.51 18.00
CA VAL A 238 -8.28 18.14 17.60
C VAL A 238 -7.43 18.12 16.34
N LEU A 239 -7.73 18.98 15.36
CA LEU A 239 -6.91 19.11 14.15
C LEU A 239 -5.47 19.52 14.48
N GLU A 240 -5.31 20.49 15.40
CA GLU A 240 -3.99 20.97 15.86
C GLU A 240 -3.17 19.83 16.47
N VAL A 241 -3.75 19.08 17.38
CA VAL A 241 -3.05 18.00 18.12
C VAL A 241 -2.72 16.80 17.24
N LEU A 242 -3.67 16.40 16.38
CA LEU A 242 -3.47 15.24 15.51
C LEU A 242 -2.63 15.58 14.27
N GLY A 243 -2.22 16.83 14.12
CA GLY A 243 -1.38 17.26 13.01
C GLY A 243 -2.09 17.17 11.65
N ALA A 244 -3.42 17.09 11.66
CA ALA A 244 -4.18 17.04 10.44
C ALA A 244 -4.07 18.37 9.68
N VAL A 245 -3.86 18.24 8.39
CA VAL A 245 -3.81 19.40 7.50
C VAL A 245 -5.24 19.87 7.27
N ASP A 246 -5.52 21.15 7.52
CA ASP A 246 -6.82 21.75 7.16
C ASP A 246 -7.09 21.51 5.67
N ASN A 247 -8.30 21.14 5.33
CA ASN A 247 -8.74 20.98 3.94
C ASN A 247 -8.38 22.19 3.06
N ARG A 248 -8.31 23.38 3.64
CA ARG A 248 -7.87 24.63 2.96
C ARG A 248 -6.43 24.56 2.45
N VAL A 249 -5.55 23.88 3.16
CA VAL A 249 -4.15 23.71 2.73
C VAL A 249 -4.08 22.73 1.57
N PHE A 250 -4.85 21.64 1.62
CA PHE A 250 -4.96 20.70 0.51
C PHE A 250 -5.60 21.33 -0.73
N SER A 251 -6.62 22.19 -0.55
CA SER A 251 -7.21 22.99 -1.60
C SER A 251 -6.17 23.87 -2.30
N LYS A 252 -5.38 24.65 -1.53
CA LYS A 252 -4.29 25.48 -2.06
C LYS A 252 -3.26 24.65 -2.81
N LEU A 253 -2.83 23.53 -2.21
CA LEU A 253 -1.86 22.64 -2.80
C LEU A 253 -2.36 22.03 -4.11
N PHE A 254 -3.63 21.63 -4.14
CA PHE A 254 -4.28 21.09 -5.33
C PHE A 254 -4.42 22.15 -6.45
N GLN A 255 -4.82 23.37 -6.10
CA GLN A 255 -4.87 24.49 -7.05
C GLN A 255 -3.49 24.83 -7.62
N ALA A 256 -2.43 24.80 -6.80
CA ALA A 256 -1.06 24.97 -7.28
C ALA A 256 -0.65 23.86 -8.26
N VAL A 257 -1.07 22.61 -8.01
CA VAL A 257 -0.85 21.47 -8.92
C VAL A 257 -1.58 21.70 -10.25
N LEU A 258 -2.85 22.12 -10.24
CA LEU A 258 -3.62 22.41 -11.45
C LEU A 258 -3.02 23.56 -12.25
N ALA A 259 -2.51 24.59 -11.57
CA ALA A 259 -1.81 25.71 -12.19
C ALA A 259 -0.40 25.34 -12.71
N SER A 260 0.05 24.09 -12.50
CA SER A 260 1.42 23.63 -12.81
C SER A 260 2.52 24.48 -12.13
N ASP A 261 2.21 25.08 -10.98
CA ASP A 261 3.16 25.90 -10.21
C ASP A 261 3.92 25.03 -9.20
N THR A 262 5.01 24.43 -9.67
CA THR A 262 5.92 23.60 -8.86
C THR A 262 6.49 24.38 -7.67
N LYS A 263 6.75 25.69 -7.85
CA LYS A 263 7.36 26.52 -6.77
C LYS A 263 6.38 26.72 -5.61
N ALA A 264 5.11 26.96 -5.92
CA ALA A 264 4.06 27.08 -4.92
C ALA A 264 3.90 25.75 -4.16
N CYS A 265 3.86 24.61 -4.87
CA CYS A 265 3.77 23.30 -4.24
C CYS A 265 4.92 23.04 -3.24
N ILE A 266 6.17 23.30 -3.66
CA ILE A 266 7.34 23.09 -2.79
C ILE A 266 7.30 24.01 -1.57
N ARG A 267 6.86 25.25 -1.72
CA ARG A 267 6.73 26.20 -0.60
C ARG A 267 5.70 25.73 0.43
N GLU A 268 4.53 25.31 -0.01
CA GLU A 268 3.48 24.79 0.90
C GLU A 268 3.98 23.55 1.65
N ILE A 269 4.72 22.66 0.98
CA ILE A 269 5.33 21.48 1.61
C ILE A 269 6.37 21.90 2.65
N GLU A 270 7.19 22.90 2.35
CA GLU A 270 8.22 23.41 3.28
C GLU A 270 7.58 24.01 4.52
N GLU A 271 6.52 24.79 4.37
CA GLU A 271 5.75 25.35 5.51
C GLU A 271 5.20 24.23 6.42
N MET A 272 4.67 23.14 5.83
CA MET A 272 4.18 21.99 6.60
C MET A 272 5.30 21.26 7.33
N ILE A 273 6.49 21.14 6.72
CA ILE A 273 7.66 20.55 7.37
C ILE A 273 8.14 21.41 8.54
N ILE A 274 8.17 22.72 8.37
CA ILE A 274 8.55 23.67 9.45
C ILE A 274 7.55 23.59 10.62
N GLN A 275 6.27 23.35 10.35
CA GLN A 275 5.23 23.09 11.35
C GLN A 275 5.37 21.73 12.05
N GLY A 276 6.37 20.91 11.68
CA GLY A 276 6.62 19.59 12.29
C GLY A 276 5.65 18.48 11.85
N ARG A 277 4.94 18.63 10.73
CA ARG A 277 3.97 17.64 10.26
C ARG A 277 4.66 16.40 9.66
N ASP A 278 4.10 15.21 9.89
CA ASP A 278 4.62 13.97 9.29
C ASP A 278 4.28 13.89 7.80
N LEU A 279 5.31 13.73 6.98
CA LEU A 279 5.16 13.66 5.52
C LEU A 279 4.40 12.42 5.04
N SER A 280 4.44 11.32 5.77
CA SER A 280 3.69 10.12 5.41
C SER A 280 2.20 10.33 5.65
N GLN A 281 1.86 11.00 6.74
CA GLN A 281 0.48 11.39 7.04
C GLN A 281 -0.03 12.40 6.01
N LEU A 282 0.76 13.42 5.69
CA LEU A 282 0.44 14.41 4.65
C LEU A 282 0.08 13.76 3.31
N VAL A 283 0.89 12.81 2.86
CA VAL A 283 0.65 12.09 1.60
C VAL A 283 -0.64 11.29 1.66
N ASN A 284 -0.90 10.60 2.77
CA ASN A 284 -2.14 9.84 2.93
C ASN A 284 -3.38 10.75 2.94
N ASP A 285 -3.32 11.87 3.65
CA ASP A 285 -4.42 12.83 3.74
C ASP A 285 -4.67 13.50 2.38
N PHE A 286 -3.61 13.78 1.60
CA PHE A 286 -3.75 14.31 0.25
C PHE A 286 -4.37 13.29 -0.73
N VAL A 287 -4.05 12.00 -0.60
CA VAL A 287 -4.73 10.92 -1.34
C VAL A 287 -6.22 10.88 -0.99
N TRP A 288 -6.56 11.00 0.31
CA TRP A 288 -7.94 11.08 0.76
C TRP A 288 -8.67 12.30 0.20
N TYR A 289 -7.99 13.44 0.16
CA TYR A 289 -8.55 14.66 -0.42
C TYR A 289 -8.87 14.48 -1.92
N MET A 290 -7.93 13.95 -2.70
CA MET A 290 -8.15 13.66 -4.12
C MET A 290 -9.23 12.60 -4.36
N ARG A 291 -9.31 11.56 -3.51
CA ARG A 291 -10.40 10.59 -3.54
C ARG A 291 -11.75 11.25 -3.29
N ASN A 292 -11.82 12.19 -2.35
CA ASN A 292 -13.06 12.92 -2.06
C ASN A 292 -13.48 13.81 -3.25
N LEU A 293 -12.52 14.44 -3.95
CA LEU A 293 -12.77 15.15 -5.22
C LEU A 293 -13.34 14.21 -6.28
N LEU A 294 -12.78 13.01 -6.41
CA LEU A 294 -13.25 12.01 -7.36
C LEU A 294 -14.70 11.57 -7.07
N ILE A 295 -15.03 11.32 -5.79
CA ILE A 295 -16.39 10.98 -5.37
C ILE A 295 -17.36 12.14 -5.63
N ALA A 296 -16.97 13.37 -5.28
CA ALA A 296 -17.77 14.57 -5.51
C ALA A 296 -18.09 14.78 -6.99
N LYS A 297 -17.18 14.34 -7.90
CA LYS A 297 -17.34 14.41 -9.34
C LYS A 297 -18.20 13.29 -9.92
N THR A 298 -18.11 12.08 -9.38
CA THR A 298 -18.74 10.87 -9.96
C THR A 298 -20.08 10.53 -9.36
N THR A 299 -20.48 11.16 -8.24
CA THR A 299 -21.70 10.83 -7.50
C THR A 299 -22.62 12.04 -7.42
N ASP A 300 -23.91 11.87 -7.69
CA ASP A 300 -24.89 12.96 -7.65
C ASP A 300 -25.17 13.45 -6.21
N GLU A 301 -25.16 12.52 -5.22
CA GLU A 301 -25.38 12.80 -3.79
C GLU A 301 -24.13 12.42 -2.96
N PRO A 302 -23.04 13.19 -3.05
CA PRO A 302 -21.81 12.87 -2.32
C PRO A 302 -21.92 13.10 -0.79
N GLY A 303 -22.95 13.81 -0.33
CA GLY A 303 -23.15 14.14 1.10
C GLY A 303 -23.20 12.92 2.01
N ASP A 304 -23.85 11.83 1.57
CA ASP A 304 -23.97 10.59 2.34
C ASP A 304 -22.66 9.79 2.41
N MET A 305 -21.77 10.00 1.44
CA MET A 305 -20.47 9.28 1.36
C MET A 305 -19.31 10.12 1.90
N LEU A 306 -19.47 11.44 1.92
CA LEU A 306 -18.47 12.40 2.36
C LEU A 306 -18.98 13.03 3.66
N ASP A 307 -18.44 12.59 4.77
CA ASP A 307 -18.75 13.12 6.11
C ASP A 307 -18.11 14.51 6.29
N MET A 308 -18.65 15.50 5.56
CA MET A 308 -18.17 16.88 5.47
C MET A 308 -19.30 17.88 5.75
N SER A 309 -18.94 19.12 6.12
CA SER A 309 -19.92 20.23 6.18
C SER A 309 -20.37 20.61 4.77
N GLU A 310 -21.60 21.13 4.64
CA GLU A 310 -22.16 21.59 3.36
C GLU A 310 -21.26 22.64 2.67
N GLU A 311 -20.64 23.52 3.46
CA GLU A 311 -19.70 24.55 2.96
C GLU A 311 -18.46 23.92 2.33
N ASN A 312 -17.84 22.95 3.02
CA ASN A 312 -16.66 22.24 2.50
C ASN A 312 -17.01 21.36 1.29
N LEU A 313 -18.22 20.81 1.27
CA LEU A 313 -18.72 20.03 0.13
C LEU A 313 -18.92 20.91 -1.10
N ALA A 314 -19.42 22.15 -0.92
CA ALA A 314 -19.59 23.10 -2.03
C ALA A 314 -18.24 23.47 -2.66
N VAL A 315 -17.23 23.79 -1.85
CA VAL A 315 -15.86 24.08 -2.31
C VAL A 315 -15.27 22.87 -3.04
N LEU A 316 -15.45 21.66 -2.48
CA LEU A 316 -14.94 20.43 -3.06
C LEU A 316 -15.58 20.14 -4.42
N LYS A 317 -16.88 20.39 -4.60
CA LYS A 317 -17.59 20.24 -5.87
C LYS A 317 -17.11 21.24 -6.93
N GLU A 318 -16.85 22.47 -6.53
CA GLU A 318 -16.30 23.51 -7.42
C GLU A 318 -14.91 23.12 -7.93
N GLU A 319 -14.05 22.67 -7.04
CA GLU A 319 -12.70 22.19 -7.41
C GLU A 319 -12.73 20.93 -8.28
N ALA A 320 -13.63 19.99 -7.96
CA ALA A 320 -13.82 18.77 -8.74
C ALA A 320 -14.31 19.03 -10.17
N ALA A 321 -15.09 20.12 -10.39
CA ALA A 321 -15.54 20.51 -11.71
C ALA A 321 -14.38 20.95 -12.63
N GLY A 322 -13.34 21.56 -12.04
CA GLY A 322 -12.18 22.10 -12.76
C GLY A 322 -11.16 21.08 -13.25
N VAL A 323 -11.30 19.80 -12.92
CA VAL A 323 -10.32 18.76 -13.28
C VAL A 323 -11.01 17.53 -13.87
N ASP A 324 -10.41 16.86 -14.84
CA ASP A 324 -10.97 15.64 -15.42
C ASP A 324 -10.73 14.41 -14.53
N THR A 325 -11.55 13.37 -14.70
CA THR A 325 -11.51 12.14 -13.90
C THR A 325 -10.21 11.37 -14.11
N GLU A 326 -9.68 11.37 -15.32
CA GLU A 326 -8.45 10.64 -15.66
C GLU A 326 -7.23 11.27 -14.98
N THR A 327 -7.17 12.60 -14.96
CA THR A 327 -6.14 13.37 -14.25
C THR A 327 -6.19 13.09 -12.75
N LEU A 328 -7.38 13.09 -12.12
CA LEU A 328 -7.52 12.74 -10.71
C LEU A 328 -7.06 11.31 -10.42
N MET A 329 -7.44 10.34 -11.26
CA MET A 329 -7.03 8.95 -11.13
C MET A 329 -5.50 8.80 -11.24
N ARG A 330 -4.87 9.53 -12.17
CA ARG A 330 -3.41 9.58 -12.30
C ARG A 330 -2.76 10.12 -11.03
N TYR A 331 -3.25 11.22 -10.47
CA TYR A 331 -2.72 11.84 -9.26
C TYR A 331 -2.81 10.90 -8.06
N ILE A 332 -3.97 10.26 -7.87
CA ILE A 332 -4.20 9.28 -6.82
C ILE A 332 -3.21 8.11 -6.94
N ARG A 333 -2.95 7.60 -8.16
CA ARG A 333 -2.02 6.52 -8.40
C ARG A 333 -0.59 6.90 -8.00
N ILE A 334 -0.09 8.05 -8.47
CA ILE A 334 1.26 8.54 -8.14
C ILE A 334 1.45 8.62 -6.62
N PHE A 335 0.47 9.19 -5.91
CA PHE A 335 0.56 9.38 -4.46
C PHE A 335 0.33 8.10 -3.67
N SER A 336 -0.46 7.15 -4.18
CA SER A 336 -0.61 5.81 -3.59
C SER A 336 0.69 5.01 -3.67
N GLU A 337 1.39 5.06 -4.80
CA GLU A 337 2.72 4.46 -4.96
C GLU A 337 3.74 5.12 -4.04
N LEU A 338 3.72 6.46 -3.94
CA LEU A 338 4.55 7.23 -3.02
C LEU A 338 4.33 6.83 -1.56
N SER A 339 3.06 6.68 -1.13
CA SER A 339 2.72 6.25 0.24
C SER A 339 3.36 4.91 0.60
N GLY A 340 3.38 3.96 -0.35
CA GLY A 340 4.07 2.69 -0.20
C GLY A 340 5.59 2.84 -0.04
N GLN A 341 6.21 3.74 -0.81
CA GLN A 341 7.66 3.97 -0.79
C GLN A 341 8.12 4.72 0.47
N LEU A 342 7.33 5.68 0.98
CA LEU A 342 7.65 6.48 2.16
C LEU A 342 7.83 5.63 3.43
N ARG A 343 7.21 4.46 3.49
CA ARG A 343 7.30 3.55 4.64
C ARG A 343 8.72 3.08 4.92
N TYR A 344 9.55 2.95 3.88
CA TYR A 344 10.91 2.42 3.96
C TYR A 344 11.98 3.45 3.58
N ALA A 345 11.59 4.66 3.21
CA ALA A 345 12.48 5.69 2.73
C ALA A 345 13.21 6.41 3.86
N SER A 346 14.54 6.58 3.70
CA SER A 346 15.36 7.41 4.57
C SER A 346 15.21 8.91 4.28
N GLN A 347 14.88 9.29 3.04
CA GLN A 347 14.76 10.68 2.59
C GLN A 347 13.35 10.98 2.09
N LYS A 348 12.39 11.00 3.01
CA LYS A 348 10.96 11.20 2.70
C LYS A 348 10.68 12.51 1.97
N ARG A 349 11.35 13.62 2.36
CA ARG A 349 11.16 14.94 1.76
C ARG A 349 11.39 14.92 0.25
N ILE A 350 12.50 14.37 -0.20
CA ILE A 350 12.88 14.34 -1.62
C ILE A 350 11.84 13.57 -2.45
N LEU A 351 11.35 12.44 -1.93
CA LEU A 351 10.34 11.65 -2.62
C LEU A 351 9.02 12.41 -2.79
N VAL A 352 8.59 13.14 -1.76
CA VAL A 352 7.38 13.97 -1.81
C VAL A 352 7.56 15.11 -2.82
N GLU A 353 8.68 15.84 -2.78
CA GLU A 353 8.98 16.91 -3.73
C GLU A 353 8.98 16.40 -5.19
N ILE A 354 9.63 15.25 -5.46
CA ILE A 354 9.63 14.60 -6.78
C ILE A 354 8.21 14.23 -7.22
N ALA A 355 7.37 13.74 -6.33
CA ALA A 355 6.00 13.40 -6.66
C ALA A 355 5.18 14.64 -7.10
N PHE A 356 5.30 15.76 -6.39
CA PHE A 356 4.66 17.02 -6.81
C PHE A 356 5.23 17.57 -8.13
N ILE A 357 6.53 17.44 -8.38
CA ILE A 357 7.13 17.78 -9.68
C ILE A 357 6.51 16.92 -10.80
N LYS A 358 6.30 15.62 -10.57
CA LYS A 358 5.63 14.75 -11.54
C LYS A 358 4.18 15.15 -11.80
N LEU A 359 3.43 15.59 -10.77
CA LEU A 359 2.06 16.10 -10.98
C LEU A 359 2.05 17.36 -11.85
N THR A 360 2.95 18.31 -11.56
CA THR A 360 3.00 19.61 -12.24
C THR A 360 3.67 19.53 -13.63
N THR A 361 4.45 18.46 -13.89
CA THR A 361 5.18 18.30 -15.16
C THR A 361 4.92 16.91 -15.76
N PRO A 362 3.79 16.74 -16.49
CA PRO A 362 3.41 15.44 -17.09
C PRO A 362 4.44 14.89 -18.08
N SER A 363 5.31 15.75 -18.63
CA SER A 363 6.36 15.35 -19.58
C SER A 363 7.46 14.47 -18.97
N MET A 364 7.58 14.42 -17.64
CA MET A 364 8.55 13.58 -16.96
C MET A 364 8.12 12.11 -16.80
N GLU A 365 6.87 11.78 -17.11
CA GLU A 365 6.37 10.42 -17.06
C GLU A 365 6.21 9.82 -18.44
N GLN A 366 6.61 8.56 -18.61
CA GLN A 366 6.49 7.80 -19.85
C GLN A 366 5.27 6.85 -19.85
N ASN A 367 4.35 7.01 -18.92
CA ASN A 367 3.16 6.18 -18.81
C ASN A 367 2.09 6.62 -19.81
N LEU A 368 1.25 5.68 -20.27
CA LEU A 368 0.18 5.91 -21.24
C LEU A 368 -0.75 7.06 -20.82
N ASP A 369 -1.08 7.14 -19.53
CA ASP A 369 -1.98 8.18 -19.00
C ASP A 369 -1.36 9.58 -19.03
N SER A 370 -0.03 9.69 -18.85
CA SER A 370 0.66 10.98 -18.98
C SER A 370 0.68 11.45 -20.44
N ILE A 371 0.75 10.50 -21.38
CA ILE A 371 0.68 10.78 -22.82
C ILE A 371 -0.73 11.24 -23.17
N LEU A 372 -1.77 10.57 -22.70
CA LEU A 372 -3.17 10.97 -22.89
C LEU A 372 -3.45 12.36 -22.33
N GLN A 373 -3.00 12.65 -21.11
CA GLN A 373 -3.15 13.99 -20.53
C GLN A 373 -2.43 15.08 -21.34
N ARG A 374 -1.25 14.77 -21.89
CA ARG A 374 -0.55 15.71 -22.78
C ARG A 374 -1.32 15.97 -24.06
N ILE A 375 -1.95 14.94 -24.61
CA ILE A 375 -2.82 15.07 -25.80
C ILE A 375 -4.02 15.97 -25.46
N THR A 376 -4.71 15.71 -24.36
CA THR A 376 -5.87 16.53 -23.90
C THR A 376 -5.47 18.00 -23.68
N LEU A 377 -4.32 18.25 -23.04
CA LEU A 377 -3.80 19.61 -22.86
C LEU A 377 -3.44 20.30 -24.17
N LEU A 378 -2.92 19.56 -25.15
CA LEU A 378 -2.64 20.10 -26.48
C LEU A 378 -3.92 20.39 -27.24
N GLU A 379 -4.92 19.53 -27.15
CA GLU A 379 -6.25 19.74 -27.76
C GLU A 379 -6.95 20.94 -27.13
N GLN A 380 -6.92 21.12 -25.82
CA GLN A 380 -7.44 22.30 -25.12
C GLN A 380 -6.71 23.58 -25.58
N LYS A 381 -5.39 23.58 -25.64
CA LYS A 381 -4.62 24.73 -26.18
C LYS A 381 -4.88 25.00 -27.62
N MET A 382 -5.17 23.99 -28.43
CA MET A 382 -5.59 24.17 -29.83
C MET A 382 -7.00 24.77 -29.92
N GLN A 383 -7.92 24.42 -29.02
CA GLN A 383 -9.26 25.00 -28.93
C GLN A 383 -9.26 26.43 -28.36
N GLU A 384 -8.33 26.72 -27.45
CA GLU A 384 -8.13 28.05 -26.86
C GLU A 384 -7.29 28.99 -27.74
N MET A 385 -6.66 28.47 -28.79
CA MET A 385 -6.01 29.35 -29.78
C MET A 385 -7.09 30.15 -30.52
N PRO A 386 -7.30 31.43 -30.11
CA PRO A 386 -8.40 32.21 -30.62
C PRO A 386 -8.23 32.44 -32.09
N ASP A 387 -9.33 32.80 -32.77
CA ASP A 387 -9.49 33.27 -34.16
C ASP A 387 -8.44 34.30 -34.64
N ASN A 388 -7.39 34.54 -33.90
CA ASN A 388 -6.27 35.42 -34.25
C ASN A 388 -5.47 34.95 -35.45
N LEU A 389 -5.48 33.67 -35.79
CA LEU A 389 -4.87 33.17 -37.04
C LEU A 389 -5.71 33.59 -38.26
N GLN A 390 -7.04 33.65 -38.15
CA GLN A 390 -7.89 34.19 -39.19
C GLN A 390 -7.77 35.73 -39.31
N LYS A 391 -7.55 36.43 -38.20
CA LYS A 391 -7.25 37.87 -38.21
C LYS A 391 -5.86 38.22 -38.73
N LEU A 392 -4.85 37.39 -38.51
CA LEU A 392 -3.51 37.54 -39.07
C LEU A 392 -3.48 37.23 -40.59
N ALA A 393 -4.29 36.30 -41.07
CA ALA A 393 -4.43 35.99 -42.48
C ALA A 393 -5.16 37.10 -43.25
N SER A 394 -6.02 37.90 -42.59
CA SER A 394 -6.73 39.04 -43.21
C SER A 394 -5.95 40.35 -43.19
N LEU A 395 -4.76 40.41 -42.59
CA LEU A 395 -3.88 41.59 -42.49
C LEU A 395 -2.59 41.49 -43.31
N ALA A 396 -2.46 40.49 -44.17
CA ALA A 396 -1.31 40.41 -45.09
C ALA A 396 -1.54 41.20 -46.37
N PRO A 397 -0.90 42.35 -46.57
CA PRO A 397 -0.88 42.98 -47.91
C PRO A 397 0.09 42.23 -48.79
N ALA A 398 -0.35 42.04 -50.05
CA ALA A 398 0.45 41.48 -51.11
C ALA A 398 1.71 42.35 -51.37
N ALA A 399 2.87 41.84 -51.07
CA ALA A 399 4.13 42.36 -51.61
C ALA A 399 5.14 41.22 -51.68
N GLY A 400 5.64 41.02 -52.87
CA GLY A 400 6.52 39.92 -53.24
C GLY A 400 7.98 40.11 -52.85
N GLN A 401 8.65 39.00 -53.01
CA GLN A 401 10.09 38.79 -53.28
C GLN A 401 11.14 39.21 -52.26
N ALA A 402 11.88 38.16 -51.87
CA ALA A 402 13.30 38.10 -51.55
C ALA A 402 13.79 38.69 -50.22
N ALA A 403 14.06 37.80 -49.29
CA ALA A 403 15.36 37.80 -48.61
C ALA A 403 15.55 36.50 -47.82
N SER A 404 16.51 35.72 -48.22
CA SER A 404 17.04 34.57 -47.47
C SER A 404 17.66 35.07 -46.15
N SER A 405 17.15 34.59 -45.01
CA SER A 405 17.85 34.72 -43.77
C SER A 405 17.63 33.48 -42.92
N LYS A 406 18.72 32.90 -42.53
CA LYS A 406 18.96 31.70 -41.71
C LYS A 406 17.91 31.51 -40.60
N THR A 407 17.07 30.53 -40.76
CA THR A 407 16.25 29.96 -39.66
C THR A 407 17.13 29.00 -38.87
N ALA A 408 17.27 29.26 -37.59
CA ALA A 408 17.86 28.31 -36.65
C ALA A 408 16.97 27.07 -36.63
N VAL A 409 17.55 25.94 -37.00
CA VAL A 409 16.93 24.62 -36.95
C VAL A 409 16.76 24.26 -35.47
N VAL A 410 15.52 24.25 -35.01
CA VAL A 410 15.17 23.55 -33.78
C VAL A 410 15.22 22.06 -34.13
N GLU A 411 16.20 21.35 -33.62
CA GLU A 411 16.31 19.90 -33.75
C GLU A 411 15.08 19.26 -33.10
N THR A 412 14.20 18.75 -33.92
CA THR A 412 13.17 17.78 -33.50
C THR A 412 13.88 16.51 -33.05
N PRO A 413 13.43 15.83 -31.96
CA PRO A 413 13.96 14.51 -31.59
C PRO A 413 13.78 13.55 -32.78
N PRO A 414 14.77 12.72 -33.11
CA PRO A 414 14.70 11.80 -34.23
C PRO A 414 13.55 10.81 -34.00
N GLU A 415 12.72 10.64 -35.02
CA GLU A 415 11.68 9.62 -35.05
C GLU A 415 12.31 8.22 -34.86
N PRO A 416 11.65 7.29 -34.17
CA PRO A 416 12.16 5.94 -34.01
C PRO A 416 12.30 5.28 -35.39
N LYS A 417 13.50 4.84 -35.74
CA LYS A 417 13.72 4.08 -36.99
C LYS A 417 13.03 2.73 -36.87
N THR A 418 12.09 2.44 -37.76
CA THR A 418 11.48 1.12 -37.89
C THR A 418 12.32 0.31 -38.86
N VAL A 419 12.84 -0.83 -38.40
CA VAL A 419 13.63 -1.75 -39.21
C VAL A 419 12.82 -3.02 -39.40
N SER A 420 12.58 -3.43 -40.65
CA SER A 420 11.95 -4.70 -40.99
C SER A 420 12.99 -5.82 -40.96
N LEU A 421 12.58 -7.00 -40.47
CA LEU A 421 13.43 -8.17 -40.37
C LEU A 421 12.77 -9.37 -41.06
N PRO A 422 13.53 -10.23 -41.73
CA PRO A 422 13.05 -11.51 -42.22
C PRO A 422 12.40 -12.33 -41.09
N PRO A 423 11.33 -13.11 -41.37
CA PRO A 423 10.54 -13.78 -40.33
C PRO A 423 11.38 -14.65 -39.39
N ALA A 424 12.37 -15.39 -39.91
CA ALA A 424 13.25 -16.23 -39.10
C ALA A 424 14.12 -15.41 -38.12
N GLN A 425 14.63 -14.27 -38.55
CA GLN A 425 15.44 -13.39 -37.70
C GLN A 425 14.59 -12.70 -36.62
N TYR A 426 13.38 -12.32 -36.98
CA TYR A 426 12.43 -11.70 -36.06
C TYR A 426 12.01 -12.69 -34.97
N GLU A 427 11.69 -13.95 -35.32
CA GLU A 427 11.36 -15.00 -34.35
C GLU A 427 12.51 -15.27 -33.38
N ASP A 428 13.73 -15.37 -33.87
CA ASP A 428 14.92 -15.64 -33.07
C ASP A 428 15.21 -14.48 -32.10
N LEU A 429 15.06 -13.24 -32.56
CA LEU A 429 15.18 -12.04 -31.74
C LEU A 429 14.13 -12.00 -30.63
N MET A 430 12.87 -12.24 -30.97
CA MET A 430 11.76 -12.19 -30.01
C MET A 430 11.85 -13.32 -28.98
N LEU A 431 12.24 -14.52 -29.40
CA LEU A 431 12.49 -15.64 -28.50
C LEU A 431 13.60 -15.29 -27.50
N MET A 432 14.73 -14.77 -27.97
CA MET A 432 15.83 -14.41 -27.09
C MET A 432 15.50 -13.26 -26.15
N ARG A 433 14.84 -12.20 -26.61
CA ARG A 433 14.38 -11.10 -25.75
C ARG A 433 13.45 -11.57 -24.65
N LYS A 434 12.49 -12.44 -24.96
CA LYS A 434 11.55 -13.00 -23.99
C LYS A 434 12.22 -13.87 -22.93
N GLU A 435 13.18 -14.68 -23.35
CA GLU A 435 13.83 -15.66 -22.48
C GLU A 435 15.15 -15.17 -21.87
N TRP A 436 15.60 -13.93 -22.19
CA TRP A 436 16.91 -13.40 -21.78
C TRP A 436 17.14 -13.43 -20.28
N GLY A 437 16.14 -13.02 -19.51
CA GLY A 437 16.20 -13.06 -18.05
C GLY A 437 16.26 -14.49 -17.47
N ARG A 438 15.61 -15.46 -18.15
CA ARG A 438 15.66 -16.88 -17.77
C ARG A 438 17.01 -17.51 -18.13
N ILE A 439 17.59 -17.15 -19.27
CA ILE A 439 18.92 -17.61 -19.66
C ILE A 439 19.94 -17.18 -18.62
N ALA A 440 19.89 -15.93 -18.16
CA ALA A 440 20.76 -15.39 -17.11
C ALA A 440 20.68 -16.16 -15.78
N SER A 441 19.56 -16.83 -15.49
CA SER A 441 19.37 -17.59 -14.25
C SER A 441 19.84 -19.05 -14.32
N LEU A 442 20.29 -19.54 -15.50
CA LEU A 442 20.68 -20.94 -15.67
C LEU A 442 21.98 -21.27 -14.94
N SER A 443 21.98 -22.40 -14.24
CA SER A 443 23.17 -22.89 -13.50
C SER A 443 24.34 -23.32 -14.39
N GLN A 444 24.07 -23.62 -15.66
CA GLN A 444 25.05 -24.01 -16.67
C GLN A 444 25.91 -22.86 -17.17
N LEU A 445 25.46 -21.60 -16.98
CA LEU A 445 26.26 -20.42 -17.31
C LEU A 445 27.34 -20.15 -16.27
N VAL A 446 28.50 -19.70 -16.76
CA VAL A 446 29.59 -19.22 -15.89
C VAL A 446 29.12 -18.07 -15.03
N GLY A 447 29.55 -18.02 -13.76
CA GLY A 447 29.05 -17.05 -12.78
C GLY A 447 29.24 -15.58 -13.18
N SER A 448 30.32 -15.28 -13.91
CA SER A 448 30.59 -13.94 -14.47
C SER A 448 29.53 -13.51 -15.48
N ILE A 449 29.10 -14.39 -16.37
CA ILE A 449 28.04 -14.13 -17.36
C ILE A 449 26.68 -13.97 -16.67
N ARG A 450 26.36 -14.82 -15.71
CA ARG A 450 25.08 -14.76 -14.97
C ARG A 450 24.81 -13.41 -14.31
N ILE A 451 25.87 -12.76 -13.81
CA ILE A 451 25.76 -11.44 -13.17
C ILE A 451 25.66 -10.31 -14.21
N SER A 452 26.34 -10.50 -15.36
CA SER A 452 26.47 -9.47 -16.39
C SER A 452 25.30 -9.45 -17.39
N LEU A 453 24.74 -10.62 -17.76
CA LEU A 453 23.69 -10.76 -18.76
C LEU A 453 22.42 -9.94 -18.47
N PRO A 454 21.92 -9.82 -17.23
CA PRO A 454 20.73 -9.02 -16.94
C PRO A 454 20.87 -7.51 -17.22
N LYS A 455 22.11 -7.03 -17.37
CA LYS A 455 22.41 -5.63 -17.67
C LYS A 455 22.57 -5.33 -19.15
N THR A 456 22.25 -6.30 -20.00
CA THR A 456 22.44 -6.20 -21.45
C THR A 456 21.14 -6.35 -22.20
N SER A 457 21.08 -5.83 -23.42
CA SER A 457 19.98 -6.02 -24.36
C SER A 457 20.44 -6.78 -25.60
N VAL A 458 19.48 -7.34 -26.36
CA VAL A 458 19.75 -8.12 -27.57
C VAL A 458 19.17 -7.40 -28.78
N GLU A 459 20.01 -7.25 -29.81
CA GLU A 459 19.66 -6.67 -31.10
C GLU A 459 19.98 -7.63 -32.26
N PRO A 460 19.34 -7.53 -33.42
CA PRO A 460 19.68 -8.34 -34.58
C PRO A 460 21.04 -7.92 -35.17
N ALA A 461 21.80 -8.90 -35.68
CA ALA A 461 23.10 -8.64 -36.27
C ALA A 461 23.33 -9.46 -37.56
N GLY A 462 22.26 -9.91 -38.22
CA GLY A 462 22.28 -10.72 -39.42
C GLY A 462 21.66 -12.13 -39.25
N GLU A 463 21.65 -12.94 -40.30
CA GLU A 463 21.09 -14.30 -40.25
C GLU A 463 21.82 -15.19 -39.23
N GLY A 464 21.06 -15.71 -38.26
CA GLY A 464 21.60 -16.59 -37.21
C GLY A 464 22.56 -15.88 -36.23
N CYS A 465 22.67 -14.54 -36.28
CA CYS A 465 23.56 -13.76 -35.46
C CYS A 465 22.80 -12.68 -34.66
N LEU A 466 23.06 -12.62 -33.35
CA LEU A 466 22.49 -11.59 -32.45
C LEU A 466 23.62 -10.78 -31.81
N CYS A 467 23.37 -9.49 -31.62
CA CYS A 467 24.31 -8.58 -30.96
C CYS A 467 23.86 -8.36 -29.51
N ILE A 468 24.77 -8.61 -28.56
CA ILE A 468 24.60 -8.27 -27.15
C ILE A 468 25.09 -6.85 -26.96
N VAL A 469 24.21 -5.94 -26.59
CA VAL A 469 24.54 -4.53 -26.35
C VAL A 469 24.80 -4.34 -24.86
N CYS A 470 26.00 -3.89 -24.52
CA CYS A 470 26.45 -3.61 -23.15
C CYS A 470 26.42 -2.13 -22.87
N THR A 471 25.91 -1.73 -21.72
CA THR A 471 25.81 -0.31 -21.29
C THR A 471 27.06 0.19 -20.57
N ASP A 472 27.95 -0.71 -20.13
CA ASP A 472 29.17 -0.39 -19.41
C ASP A 472 30.38 -1.22 -19.90
N GLU A 473 31.58 -0.63 -19.82
CA GLU A 473 32.84 -1.25 -20.26
C GLU A 473 33.19 -2.53 -19.48
N ASN A 474 32.82 -2.60 -18.20
CA ASN A 474 33.11 -3.79 -17.38
C ASN A 474 32.29 -4.98 -17.84
N THR A 475 31.01 -4.78 -18.11
CA THR A 475 30.11 -5.83 -18.65
C THR A 475 30.56 -6.27 -20.04
N PHE A 476 30.95 -5.30 -20.91
CA PHE A 476 31.53 -5.59 -22.21
C PHE A 476 32.79 -6.44 -22.11
N GLY A 477 33.76 -6.07 -21.25
CA GLY A 477 35.02 -6.80 -21.06
C GLY A 477 34.85 -8.22 -20.49
N ILE A 478 33.73 -8.47 -19.77
CA ILE A 478 33.41 -9.82 -19.25
C ILE A 478 32.77 -10.68 -20.34
N ILE A 479 31.76 -10.18 -21.05
CA ILE A 479 30.97 -10.96 -22.00
C ILE A 479 31.74 -11.19 -23.31
N ASN A 480 32.59 -10.25 -23.75
CA ASN A 480 33.35 -10.33 -25.01
C ASN A 480 34.55 -11.31 -24.96
N ARG A 481 34.65 -12.18 -23.95
CA ARG A 481 35.66 -13.22 -23.88
C ARG A 481 35.19 -14.45 -24.64
N GLU A 482 36.09 -15.01 -25.45
CA GLU A 482 35.77 -16.19 -26.27
C GLU A 482 35.20 -17.39 -25.50
N PRO A 483 35.74 -17.78 -24.32
CA PRO A 483 35.20 -18.90 -23.57
C PRO A 483 33.79 -18.61 -23.02
N GLU A 484 33.48 -17.40 -22.64
CA GLU A 484 32.18 -16.98 -22.15
C GLU A 484 31.12 -16.97 -23.25
N LEU A 485 31.44 -16.44 -24.43
CA LEU A 485 30.54 -16.47 -25.59
C LEU A 485 30.24 -17.88 -26.06
N LYS A 486 31.25 -18.78 -26.10
CA LYS A 486 31.06 -20.19 -26.42
C LYS A 486 30.13 -20.87 -25.41
N ASN A 487 30.35 -20.65 -24.12
CA ASN A 487 29.48 -21.22 -23.10
C ASN A 487 28.03 -20.74 -23.25
N LEU A 488 27.81 -19.46 -23.56
CA LEU A 488 26.46 -18.93 -23.82
C LEU A 488 25.82 -19.59 -25.06
N GLN A 489 26.58 -19.76 -26.14
CA GLN A 489 26.12 -20.41 -27.38
C GLN A 489 25.73 -21.87 -27.13
N GLU A 490 26.56 -22.63 -26.41
CA GLU A 490 26.30 -24.03 -26.06
C GLU A 490 25.02 -24.16 -25.20
N VAL A 491 24.84 -23.31 -24.19
CA VAL A 491 23.66 -23.32 -23.32
C VAL A 491 22.39 -22.97 -24.11
N VAL A 492 22.45 -22.01 -25.03
CA VAL A 492 21.33 -21.66 -25.89
C VAL A 492 21.00 -22.79 -26.87
N GLN A 493 22.01 -23.39 -27.46
CA GLN A 493 21.84 -24.53 -28.39
C GLN A 493 21.23 -25.73 -27.68
N GLU A 494 21.72 -26.08 -26.49
CA GLU A 494 21.22 -27.23 -25.73
C GLU A 494 19.74 -27.04 -25.33
N LYS A 495 19.39 -25.84 -24.83
CA LYS A 495 18.06 -25.57 -24.26
C LYS A 495 17.01 -25.23 -25.30
N TYR A 496 17.35 -24.41 -26.29
CA TYR A 496 16.40 -23.89 -27.28
C TYR A 496 16.52 -24.53 -28.66
N LYS A 497 17.53 -25.42 -28.85
CA LYS A 497 17.83 -26.13 -30.12
C LYS A 497 18.03 -25.17 -31.31
N LYS A 498 18.50 -23.95 -31.03
CA LYS A 498 18.82 -22.92 -32.00
C LYS A 498 20.32 -22.66 -32.02
N THR A 499 20.91 -22.67 -33.22
CA THR A 499 22.34 -22.38 -33.41
C THR A 499 22.48 -20.90 -33.71
N LEU A 500 22.67 -20.09 -32.66
CA LEU A 500 22.81 -18.66 -32.76
C LEU A 500 24.25 -18.24 -32.47
N GLN A 501 24.79 -17.31 -33.24
CA GLN A 501 26.05 -16.65 -32.95
C GLN A 501 25.80 -15.37 -32.20
N PHE A 502 26.66 -15.02 -31.23
CA PHE A 502 26.57 -13.80 -30.46
C PHE A 502 27.79 -12.90 -30.73
N LYS A 503 27.54 -11.66 -31.09
CA LYS A 503 28.52 -10.57 -31.11
C LYS A 503 28.27 -9.68 -29.92
N VAL A 504 29.26 -8.90 -29.49
CA VAL A 504 29.12 -7.97 -28.35
C VAL A 504 29.46 -6.57 -28.83
N ARG A 505 28.65 -5.58 -28.47
CA ARG A 505 28.87 -4.17 -28.76
C ARG A 505 28.72 -3.35 -27.49
N LEU A 506 29.59 -2.35 -27.33
CA LEU A 506 29.42 -1.33 -26.30
C LEU A 506 28.52 -0.21 -26.84
N GLU A 507 27.54 0.19 -26.07
CA GLU A 507 26.67 1.30 -26.41
C GLU A 507 27.48 2.62 -26.33
N SER A 508 27.66 3.30 -27.46
CA SER A 508 28.31 4.61 -27.45
C SER A 508 27.34 5.65 -26.90
N SER A 509 27.82 6.59 -26.11
CA SER A 509 27.06 7.61 -25.34
C SER A 509 26.25 8.64 -26.18
N ALA A 510 25.95 8.36 -27.42
CA ALA A 510 25.00 9.11 -28.23
C ALA A 510 23.60 8.56 -27.95
N VAL A 511 22.65 9.44 -27.63
CA VAL A 511 21.24 9.23 -27.30
C VAL A 511 20.67 7.90 -27.83
N PRO A 512 20.12 7.01 -26.99
CA PRO A 512 19.63 5.73 -27.45
C PRO A 512 18.48 5.94 -28.43
N GLN A 513 18.72 5.68 -29.72
CA GLN A 513 17.65 5.64 -30.73
C GLN A 513 16.88 4.34 -30.50
N ARG A 514 15.65 4.44 -30.05
CA ARG A 514 14.75 3.28 -29.94
C ARG A 514 14.44 2.78 -31.34
N THR A 515 15.07 1.70 -31.75
CA THR A 515 14.76 1.00 -32.98
C THR A 515 13.61 0.01 -32.71
N VAL A 516 12.51 0.13 -33.43
CA VAL A 516 11.38 -0.79 -33.39
C VAL A 516 11.58 -1.81 -34.51
N TYR A 517 11.68 -3.09 -34.16
CA TYR A 517 11.81 -4.19 -35.11
C TYR A 517 10.44 -4.79 -35.39
N VAL A 518 10.08 -4.95 -36.65
CA VAL A 518 8.80 -5.50 -37.13
C VAL A 518 9.10 -6.62 -38.13
N SER A 519 8.24 -7.65 -38.20
CA SER A 519 8.41 -8.69 -39.22
C SER A 519 7.98 -8.16 -40.61
N ASP A 520 8.62 -8.65 -41.67
CA ASP A 520 8.28 -8.26 -43.05
C ASP A 520 6.83 -8.60 -43.43
N GLU A 521 6.24 -9.64 -42.83
CA GLU A 521 4.85 -10.03 -43.04
C GLU A 521 3.88 -9.09 -42.36
N ASP A 522 4.19 -8.65 -41.12
CA ASP A 522 3.35 -7.69 -40.37
C ASP A 522 3.40 -6.31 -41.04
N LEU A 523 4.56 -5.91 -41.57
CA LEU A 523 4.72 -4.67 -42.29
C LEU A 523 3.91 -4.66 -43.60
N LYS A 524 3.96 -5.74 -44.37
CA LYS A 524 3.16 -5.90 -45.60
C LYS A 524 1.65 -5.91 -45.34
N ASN A 525 1.22 -6.47 -44.24
CA ASN A 525 -0.17 -6.50 -43.81
C ASN A 525 -0.69 -5.14 -43.32
N ALA A 526 0.20 -4.32 -42.74
CA ALA A 526 -0.16 -3.00 -42.22
C ALA A 526 -0.18 -1.90 -43.32
N ILE A 527 0.67 -2.03 -44.32
CA ILE A 527 0.82 -1.07 -45.43
C ILE A 527 0.29 -1.74 -46.71
N HIS A 528 -0.95 -1.54 -47.06
CA HIS A 528 -1.61 -2.10 -48.28
C HIS A 528 -0.96 -1.68 -49.61
N THR A 529 0.35 -1.51 -49.69
CA THR A 529 1.17 -1.16 -50.85
C THR A 529 2.43 -2.00 -50.90
N ASP A 530 2.92 -2.28 -52.16
CA ASP A 530 4.18 -3.00 -52.37
C ASP A 530 5.36 -2.24 -51.74
N VAL A 531 6.03 -2.85 -50.78
CA VAL A 531 7.22 -2.28 -50.10
C VAL A 531 8.45 -2.67 -50.90
N ILE A 532 9.20 -1.69 -51.40
CA ILE A 532 10.53 -1.89 -51.99
C ILE A 532 11.53 -1.83 -50.85
N VAL A 533 12.23 -2.93 -50.61
CA VAL A 533 13.32 -3.01 -49.60
C VAL A 533 14.62 -2.57 -50.30
N GLU A 534 15.17 -1.42 -49.92
CA GLU A 534 16.52 -1.02 -50.30
C GLU A 534 17.51 -1.67 -49.32
N GLU A 535 18.41 -2.52 -49.83
CA GLU A 535 19.55 -3.04 -49.06
C GLU A 535 20.58 -1.90 -48.93
N ASP A 536 20.83 -1.50 -47.68
CA ASP A 536 21.86 -0.49 -47.35
C ASP A 536 23.19 -1.21 -47.21
N ASP A 537 24.02 -1.17 -48.25
CA ASP A 537 25.34 -1.81 -48.32
C ASP A 537 26.44 -1.10 -47.51
N SER A 538 26.07 -0.37 -46.44
CA SER A 538 27.02 0.35 -45.57
C SER A 538 27.13 -0.30 -44.17
N VAL A 539 27.98 -1.33 -44.07
CA VAL A 539 28.58 -1.79 -42.81
C VAL A 539 30.10 -1.69 -42.89
#